data_81be19ca56edcccc90a9447034569e35
#
_entry.id   81be19ca56edcccc90a9447034569e35
#
_cell.length_a   1.000
_cell.length_b   1.000
_cell.length_c   1.000
_cell.angle_alpha   90.00
_cell.angle_beta   90.00
_cell.angle_gamma   90.00
#
_symmetry.space_group_name_H-M   'P 1'
#
loop_
_entity.id
_entity.type
_entity.pdbx_description
1 polymer ?
#
loop_
_entity_poly.entity_id
_entity_poly.type
_entity_poly.pdbx_seq_one_letter_code
_entity_poly.pdbx_strand_id
1 'polypeptide(L)'
;MDASDLQRQKEEEEIRQRDLRRKKEKEEWARKQAAAEQEEKRRKQEEELRKAEEEVRRKKKEEEWKRLGSDVIQDMAPVPPPIKSDNDAHALKAWYLDDEGSQAALTTNSLKPCRRAGAPAVTLKDLRELGIVLFFVNLNDFSIVKQIIKERNYKHTDEVKVSQTAKDEGFLERWFIEHYNEDEQIRLITDGSCYFDVRSKQDKWIRFQMQPGHLVIFPAGMYHRGTLDEDDFVAMYRCFNDAPRFVPVYRSSEKADSNKVRLNYLMKLKKGDVATENHFL
;
A
#
# COMPACT_ATOMS: atom_id res chain seq x y z
N MET A 1 70.74 3.20 -47.05
CA MET A 1 69.50 2.57 -46.74
C MET A 1 68.57 2.77 -47.95
N ASP A 2 68.20 1.66 -48.55
CA ASP A 2 67.35 1.66 -49.75
C ASP A 2 65.90 2.08 -49.37
N ALA A 3 65.19 2.70 -50.29
CA ALA A 3 63.77 3.15 -50.05
C ALA A 3 62.88 1.97 -49.64
N SER A 4 63.24 0.76 -50.08
CA SER A 4 62.58 -0.50 -49.72
C SER A 4 62.75 -0.85 -48.25
N ASP A 5 63.96 -0.64 -47.68
CA ASP A 5 64.20 -0.87 -46.26
C ASP A 5 63.49 0.07 -45.34
N LEU A 6 63.35 1.32 -45.75
CA LEU A 6 62.62 2.33 -45.01
C LEU A 6 61.12 2.06 -44.98
N GLN A 7 60.59 1.54 -46.10
CA GLN A 7 59.18 1.15 -46.18
C GLN A 7 58.84 -0.04 -45.28
N ARG A 8 59.68 -1.02 -45.26
CA ARG A 8 59.59 -2.21 -44.44
C ARG A 8 59.64 -1.89 -42.94
N GLN A 9 60.52 -0.99 -42.52
CA GLN A 9 60.59 -0.49 -41.14
C GLN A 9 59.34 0.24 -40.72
N LYS A 10 58.70 1.02 -41.60
CA LYS A 10 57.41 1.70 -41.31
C LYS A 10 56.27 0.68 -41.15
N GLU A 11 56.19 -0.33 -42.01
CA GLU A 11 55.14 -1.37 -41.90
C GLU A 11 55.32 -2.20 -40.62
N GLU A 12 56.54 -2.53 -40.25
CA GLU A 12 56.85 -3.24 -38.98
C GLU A 12 56.47 -2.41 -37.75
N GLU A 13 56.71 -1.10 -37.77
CA GLU A 13 56.33 -0.18 -36.69
C GLU A 13 54.81 -0.02 -36.61
N GLU A 14 54.08 0.12 -37.73
CA GLU A 14 52.62 0.17 -37.77
C GLU A 14 51.97 -1.11 -37.20
N ILE A 15 52.52 -2.29 -37.56
CA ILE A 15 52.09 -3.56 -37.00
C ILE A 15 52.28 -3.58 -35.50
N ARG A 16 53.45 -3.16 -35.02
CA ARG A 16 53.79 -3.12 -33.59
C ARG A 16 52.88 -2.19 -32.82
N GLN A 17 52.60 -1.01 -33.37
CA GLN A 17 51.66 -0.03 -32.78
C GLN A 17 50.24 -0.57 -32.73
N ARG A 18 49.78 -1.25 -33.77
CA ARG A 18 48.45 -1.90 -33.83
C ARG A 18 48.33 -3.02 -32.79
N ASP A 19 49.35 -3.85 -32.64
CA ASP A 19 49.32 -4.93 -31.65
C ASP A 19 49.37 -4.41 -30.22
N LEU A 20 50.15 -3.36 -29.97
CA LEU A 20 50.18 -2.68 -28.68
C LEU A 20 48.78 -2.06 -28.34
N ARG A 21 48.12 -1.45 -29.31
CA ARG A 21 46.78 -0.90 -29.14
C ARG A 21 45.76 -1.98 -28.82
N ARG A 22 45.79 -3.10 -29.56
CA ARG A 22 44.93 -4.27 -29.30
C ARG A 22 45.16 -4.87 -27.91
N LYS A 23 46.41 -4.91 -27.46
CA LYS A 23 46.75 -5.40 -26.12
C LYS A 23 46.14 -4.48 -25.04
N LYS A 24 46.26 -3.17 -25.17
CA LYS A 24 45.69 -2.19 -24.25
C LYS A 24 44.18 -2.28 -24.22
N GLU A 25 43.51 -2.40 -25.38
CA GLU A 25 42.03 -2.54 -25.46
C GLU A 25 41.56 -3.82 -24.76
N LYS A 26 42.26 -4.94 -24.93
CA LYS A 26 41.94 -6.19 -24.21
C LYS A 26 42.13 -6.08 -22.69
N GLU A 27 43.18 -5.42 -22.24
CA GLU A 27 43.44 -5.20 -20.80
C GLU A 27 42.36 -4.27 -20.19
N GLU A 28 41.98 -3.22 -20.90
CA GLU A 28 40.93 -2.32 -20.47
C GLU A 28 39.55 -3.03 -20.41
N TRP A 29 39.26 -3.82 -21.44
CA TRP A 29 38.03 -4.63 -21.46
C TRP A 29 37.99 -5.63 -20.29
N ALA A 30 39.09 -6.34 -20.03
CA ALA A 30 39.16 -7.28 -18.90
C ALA A 30 38.98 -6.57 -17.54
N ARG A 31 39.57 -5.38 -17.37
CA ARG A 31 39.35 -4.56 -16.16
C ARG A 31 37.88 -4.14 -15.98
N LYS A 32 37.23 -3.73 -17.07
CA LYS A 32 35.81 -3.37 -17.04
C LYS A 32 34.93 -4.57 -16.68
N GLN A 33 35.22 -5.74 -17.21
CA GLN A 33 34.49 -6.98 -16.88
C GLN A 33 34.68 -7.37 -15.42
N ALA A 34 35.93 -7.34 -14.91
CA ALA A 34 36.19 -7.65 -13.51
C ALA A 34 35.53 -6.67 -12.54
N ALA A 35 35.51 -5.38 -12.88
CA ALA A 35 34.83 -4.37 -12.09
C ALA A 35 33.31 -4.57 -12.08
N ALA A 36 32.70 -4.91 -13.22
CA ALA A 36 31.25 -5.19 -13.33
C ALA A 36 30.88 -6.44 -12.53
N GLU A 37 31.68 -7.50 -12.59
CA GLU A 37 31.44 -8.72 -11.81
C GLU A 37 31.55 -8.47 -10.30
N GLN A 38 32.50 -7.66 -9.89
CA GLN A 38 32.68 -7.29 -8.48
C GLN A 38 31.54 -6.44 -7.97
N GLU A 39 31.03 -5.50 -8.78
CA GLU A 39 29.88 -4.68 -8.46
C GLU A 39 28.59 -5.52 -8.36
N GLU A 40 28.40 -6.48 -9.25
CA GLU A 40 27.27 -7.40 -9.19
C GLU A 40 27.29 -8.27 -7.93
N LYS A 41 28.48 -8.80 -7.56
CA LYS A 41 28.64 -9.55 -6.32
C LYS A 41 28.33 -8.71 -5.10
N ARG A 42 28.79 -7.45 -5.07
CA ARG A 42 28.48 -6.50 -3.99
C ARG A 42 26.98 -6.27 -3.87
N ARG A 43 26.30 -5.98 -4.98
CA ARG A 43 24.83 -5.77 -5.00
C ARG A 43 24.08 -6.99 -4.50
N LYS A 44 24.47 -8.20 -4.88
CA LYS A 44 23.86 -9.44 -4.39
C LYS A 44 24.04 -9.61 -2.88
N GLN A 45 25.24 -9.34 -2.36
CA GLN A 45 25.50 -9.39 -0.93
C GLN A 45 24.71 -8.34 -0.14
N GLU A 46 24.61 -7.11 -0.63
CA GLU A 46 23.81 -6.06 -0.02
C GLU A 46 22.33 -6.42 0.00
N GLU A 47 21.81 -7.03 -1.07
CA GLU A 47 20.43 -7.49 -1.13
C GLU A 47 20.15 -8.64 -0.17
N GLU A 48 21.05 -9.62 -0.06
CA GLU A 48 20.94 -10.72 0.90
C GLU A 48 20.98 -10.22 2.34
N LEU A 49 21.89 -9.29 2.65
CA LEU A 49 21.98 -8.68 3.96
C LEU A 49 20.69 -7.95 4.33
N ARG A 50 20.15 -7.15 3.40
CA ARG A 50 18.87 -6.45 3.60
C ARG A 50 17.72 -7.42 3.85
N LYS A 51 17.62 -8.52 3.10
CA LYS A 51 16.61 -9.56 3.31
C LYS A 51 16.76 -10.23 4.67
N ALA A 52 18.00 -10.51 5.09
CA ALA A 52 18.27 -11.10 6.39
C ALA A 52 17.90 -10.14 7.56
N GLU A 53 18.23 -8.87 7.44
CA GLU A 53 17.84 -7.85 8.43
C GLU A 53 16.32 -7.68 8.52
N GLU A 54 15.63 -7.69 7.37
CA GLU A 54 14.17 -7.62 7.32
C GLU A 54 13.52 -8.84 7.99
N GLU A 55 14.05 -10.04 7.77
CA GLU A 55 13.57 -11.26 8.41
C GLU A 55 13.80 -11.25 9.93
N VAL A 56 14.96 -10.80 10.38
CA VAL A 56 15.25 -10.63 11.83
C VAL A 56 14.29 -9.63 12.45
N ARG A 57 14.04 -8.50 11.79
CA ARG A 57 13.08 -7.49 12.24
C ARG A 57 11.67 -8.05 12.30
N ARG A 58 11.27 -8.85 11.30
CA ARG A 58 9.96 -9.52 11.27
C ARG A 58 9.81 -10.49 12.43
N LYS A 59 10.81 -11.38 12.65
CA LYS A 59 10.81 -12.32 13.77
C LYS A 59 10.75 -11.63 15.12
N LYS A 60 11.51 -10.57 15.31
CA LYS A 60 11.51 -9.77 16.54
C LYS A 60 10.14 -9.13 16.80
N LYS A 61 9.49 -8.59 15.75
CA LYS A 61 8.11 -8.06 15.86
C LYS A 61 7.11 -9.17 16.17
N GLU A 62 7.25 -10.35 15.57
CA GLU A 62 6.37 -11.50 15.83
C GLU A 62 6.52 -12.05 17.26
N GLU A 63 7.75 -12.10 17.80
CA GLU A 63 8.01 -12.49 19.19
C GLU A 63 7.46 -11.44 20.18
N GLU A 64 7.68 -10.16 19.90
CA GLU A 64 7.11 -9.06 20.67
C GLU A 64 5.58 -9.12 20.66
N TRP A 65 5.00 -9.41 19.51
CA TRP A 65 3.57 -9.63 19.34
C TRP A 65 3.04 -10.84 20.15
N LYS A 66 3.73 -11.98 20.10
CA LYS A 66 3.38 -13.16 20.90
C LYS A 66 3.47 -12.85 22.41
N ARG A 67 4.50 -12.12 22.82
CA ARG A 67 4.67 -11.70 24.23
C ARG A 67 3.56 -10.74 24.67
N LEU A 68 3.20 -9.76 23.84
CA LEU A 68 2.12 -8.82 24.12
C LEU A 68 0.75 -9.49 24.10
N GLY A 69 0.57 -10.59 23.34
CA GLY A 69 -0.67 -11.36 23.25
C GLY A 69 -0.89 -12.30 24.43
N SER A 70 0.19 -12.77 25.11
CA SER A 70 0.07 -13.74 26.21
C SER A 70 -0.16 -13.10 27.59
N ASP A 71 0.35 -11.89 27.83
CA ASP A 71 0.42 -11.34 29.18
C ASP A 71 -0.71 -10.36 29.57
N VAL A 72 -1.61 -9.99 28.64
CA VAL A 72 -2.57 -8.88 28.87
C VAL A 72 -4.04 -9.28 28.70
N ILE A 73 -4.35 -10.57 28.64
CA ILE A 73 -5.69 -11.06 28.21
C ILE A 73 -6.76 -10.98 29.31
N GLN A 74 -6.40 -10.84 30.58
CA GLN A 74 -7.36 -11.00 31.68
C GLN A 74 -8.15 -9.73 32.09
N ASP A 75 -7.69 -8.51 31.74
CA ASP A 75 -8.31 -7.25 32.21
C ASP A 75 -8.51 -6.17 31.10
N MET A 76 -8.69 -6.56 29.86
CA MET A 76 -8.94 -5.55 28.79
C MET A 76 -10.38 -5.07 28.85
N ALA A 77 -10.56 -3.73 28.91
CA ALA A 77 -11.85 -3.11 28.75
C ALA A 77 -12.50 -3.49 27.41
N PRO A 78 -13.82 -3.62 27.32
CA PRO A 78 -14.50 -3.97 26.06
C PRO A 78 -14.19 -2.93 24.97
N VAL A 79 -14.15 -3.37 23.70
CA VAL A 79 -13.99 -2.45 22.57
C VAL A 79 -15.07 -1.39 22.64
N PRO A 80 -14.74 -0.10 22.59
CA PRO A 80 -15.74 0.94 22.55
C PRO A 80 -16.62 0.76 21.32
N PRO A 81 -17.88 1.20 21.38
CA PRO A 81 -18.75 1.12 20.22
C PRO A 81 -18.18 1.94 19.05
N PRO A 82 -18.41 1.51 17.80
CA PRO A 82 -18.04 2.29 16.64
C PRO A 82 -18.64 3.70 16.64
N ILE A 83 -17.95 4.65 16.06
CA ILE A 83 -18.49 6.02 15.88
C ILE A 83 -19.65 5.97 14.88
N LYS A 84 -20.81 6.45 15.32
CA LYS A 84 -22.06 6.40 14.55
C LYS A 84 -22.66 7.77 14.25
N SER A 85 -22.23 8.80 14.97
CA SER A 85 -22.76 10.16 14.88
C SER A 85 -21.85 11.08 14.08
N ASP A 86 -22.43 11.82 13.15
CA ASP A 86 -21.71 12.88 12.42
C ASP A 86 -21.29 14.06 13.32
N ASN A 87 -21.87 14.15 14.52
CA ASN A 87 -21.50 15.15 15.53
C ASN A 87 -20.32 14.71 16.41
N ASP A 88 -19.83 13.48 16.25
CA ASP A 88 -18.63 13.04 16.96
C ASP A 88 -17.40 13.86 16.49
N ALA A 89 -16.56 14.24 17.42
CA ALA A 89 -15.34 15.02 17.10
C ALA A 89 -14.39 14.30 16.13
N HIS A 90 -14.48 12.98 16.09
CA HIS A 90 -13.66 12.10 15.23
C HIS A 90 -14.48 11.49 14.08
N ALA A 91 -15.61 12.07 13.74
CA ALA A 91 -16.41 11.63 12.60
C ALA A 91 -15.64 11.85 11.27
N LEU A 92 -15.71 10.88 10.37
CA LEU A 92 -15.14 11.03 9.03
C LEU A 92 -15.84 12.14 8.26
N LYS A 93 -15.07 12.98 7.61
CA LYS A 93 -15.61 13.93 6.63
C LYS A 93 -15.69 13.24 5.28
N ALA A 94 -16.92 13.04 4.78
CA ALA A 94 -17.18 12.36 3.52
C ALA A 94 -18.02 13.23 2.57
N TRP A 95 -17.84 13.00 1.26
CA TRP A 95 -18.54 13.74 0.21
C TRP A 95 -18.57 12.95 -1.09
N TYR A 96 -19.52 13.25 -1.96
CA TYR A 96 -19.49 12.75 -3.33
C TYR A 96 -18.33 13.38 -4.10
N LEU A 97 -17.55 12.51 -4.76
CA LEU A 97 -16.47 12.93 -5.62
C LEU A 97 -17.03 13.51 -6.92
N ASP A 98 -16.36 14.52 -7.44
CA ASP A 98 -16.60 15.00 -8.79
C ASP A 98 -16.04 14.02 -9.83
N ASP A 99 -16.93 13.24 -10.47
CA ASP A 99 -16.55 12.19 -11.42
C ASP A 99 -16.00 12.74 -12.74
N GLU A 100 -16.30 13.99 -13.10
CA GLU A 100 -15.74 14.61 -14.31
C GLU A 100 -14.22 14.81 -14.18
N GLY A 101 -13.72 14.92 -12.94
CA GLY A 101 -12.29 14.95 -12.62
C GLY A 101 -11.73 13.60 -12.12
N SER A 102 -12.57 12.58 -11.87
CA SER A 102 -12.12 11.29 -11.33
C SER A 102 -11.48 10.46 -12.44
N GLN A 103 -10.18 10.43 -12.47
CA GLN A 103 -9.42 9.78 -13.52
C GLN A 103 -9.13 8.32 -13.21
N ALA A 104 -9.02 7.51 -14.26
CA ALA A 104 -8.61 6.10 -14.15
C ALA A 104 -7.13 5.96 -13.73
N ALA A 105 -6.35 7.04 -13.76
CA ALA A 105 -4.95 7.08 -13.38
C ALA A 105 -4.69 8.09 -12.27
N LEU A 106 -3.65 7.84 -11.48
CA LEU A 106 -3.16 8.76 -10.45
C LEU A 106 -2.65 10.04 -11.11
N THR A 107 -3.21 11.18 -10.70
CA THR A 107 -2.82 12.51 -11.18
C THR A 107 -2.72 13.50 -10.03
N THR A 108 -2.16 14.68 -10.25
CA THR A 108 -2.14 15.76 -9.27
C THR A 108 -3.54 16.12 -8.74
N ASN A 109 -4.58 15.98 -9.58
CA ASN A 109 -5.95 16.23 -9.15
C ASN A 109 -6.49 15.15 -8.19
N SER A 110 -5.98 13.90 -8.25
CA SER A 110 -6.41 12.84 -7.33
C SER A 110 -6.05 13.14 -5.87
N LEU A 111 -5.06 13.99 -5.62
CA LEU A 111 -4.62 14.43 -4.30
C LEU A 111 -5.54 15.50 -3.68
N LYS A 112 -6.47 16.05 -4.46
CA LYS A 112 -7.38 17.12 -4.03
C LYS A 112 -8.71 16.56 -3.53
N PRO A 113 -9.46 17.31 -2.71
CA PRO A 113 -10.78 16.89 -2.25
C PRO A 113 -11.79 16.59 -3.36
N CYS A 114 -11.74 17.30 -4.50
CA CYS A 114 -12.60 17.15 -5.68
C CYS A 114 -14.08 16.92 -5.30
N ARG A 115 -14.65 17.84 -4.51
CA ARG A 115 -16.05 17.76 -4.07
C ARG A 115 -17.00 18.08 -5.20
N ARG A 116 -17.99 17.21 -5.42
CA ARG A 116 -19.05 17.47 -6.40
C ARG A 116 -19.94 18.62 -5.92
N ALA A 117 -20.02 19.68 -6.73
CA ALA A 117 -20.90 20.81 -6.44
C ALA A 117 -22.38 20.40 -6.43
N GLY A 118 -23.14 20.89 -5.45
CA GLY A 118 -24.57 20.60 -5.34
C GLY A 118 -24.96 19.17 -4.98
N ALA A 119 -23.99 18.28 -4.71
CA ALA A 119 -24.27 16.94 -4.24
C ALA A 119 -24.81 16.97 -2.78
N PRO A 120 -25.68 16.02 -2.40
CA PRO A 120 -26.13 15.89 -1.02
C PRO A 120 -24.95 15.60 -0.08
N ALA A 121 -25.10 15.95 1.20
CA ALA A 121 -24.15 15.58 2.22
C ALA A 121 -24.06 14.05 2.35
N VAL A 122 -22.85 13.53 2.56
CA VAL A 122 -22.63 12.12 2.89
C VAL A 122 -22.45 12.02 4.40
N THR A 123 -23.20 11.16 5.03
CA THR A 123 -23.21 10.94 6.48
C THR A 123 -22.46 9.65 6.86
N LEU A 124 -22.08 9.52 8.13
CA LEU A 124 -21.58 8.25 8.66
C LEU A 124 -22.60 7.12 8.52
N LYS A 125 -23.90 7.44 8.56
CA LYS A 125 -24.95 6.46 8.29
C LYS A 125 -24.84 5.91 6.87
N ASP A 126 -24.61 6.76 5.87
CA ASP A 126 -24.43 6.32 4.49
C ASP A 126 -23.21 5.39 4.35
N LEU A 127 -22.08 5.72 5.00
CA LEU A 127 -20.90 4.88 5.00
C LEU A 127 -21.14 3.53 5.71
N ARG A 128 -21.86 3.53 6.83
CA ARG A 128 -22.22 2.30 7.55
C ARG A 128 -23.15 1.42 6.74
N GLU A 129 -24.09 1.99 6.00
CA GLU A 129 -24.96 1.24 5.09
C GLU A 129 -24.21 0.57 3.96
N LEU A 130 -22.98 1.02 3.66
CA LEU A 130 -22.02 0.34 2.77
C LEU A 130 -21.17 -0.71 3.50
N GLY A 131 -21.25 -0.79 4.82
CA GLY A 131 -20.49 -1.72 5.67
C GLY A 131 -19.20 -1.16 6.25
N ILE A 132 -18.95 0.15 6.13
CA ILE A 132 -17.78 0.79 6.72
C ILE A 132 -18.01 0.97 8.23
N VAL A 133 -17.04 0.54 9.03
CA VAL A 133 -17.04 0.72 10.49
C VAL A 133 -15.89 1.62 10.88
N LEU A 134 -16.17 2.62 11.70
CA LEU A 134 -15.22 3.63 12.15
C LEU A 134 -15.00 3.55 13.65
N PHE A 135 -13.73 3.56 14.05
CA PHE A 135 -13.29 3.79 15.43
C PHE A 135 -12.29 4.94 15.47
N PHE A 136 -12.16 5.56 16.64
CA PHE A 136 -11.04 6.43 16.93
C PHE A 136 -10.13 5.76 17.97
N VAL A 137 -8.84 5.70 17.67
CA VAL A 137 -7.82 5.06 18.48
C VAL A 137 -6.87 6.12 19.03
N ASN A 138 -6.65 6.13 20.34
CA ASN A 138 -5.56 6.88 20.93
C ASN A 138 -4.24 6.21 20.53
N LEU A 139 -3.40 6.89 19.74
CA LEU A 139 -2.14 6.35 19.24
C LEU A 139 -1.09 6.07 20.33
N ASN A 140 -1.28 6.58 21.53
CA ASN A 140 -0.45 6.24 22.69
C ASN A 140 -0.95 4.98 23.43
N ASP A 141 -2.14 4.46 23.04
CA ASP A 141 -2.74 3.27 23.63
C ASP A 141 -3.38 2.40 22.57
N PHE A 142 -2.69 1.33 22.18
CA PHE A 142 -3.14 0.37 21.18
C PHE A 142 -4.06 -0.73 21.76
N SER A 143 -4.58 -0.60 22.96
CA SER A 143 -5.45 -1.60 23.59
C SER A 143 -6.69 -1.92 22.73
N ILE A 144 -7.35 -0.90 22.18
CA ILE A 144 -8.50 -1.05 21.25
C ILE A 144 -8.10 -1.86 20.00
N VAL A 145 -6.96 -1.55 19.39
CA VAL A 145 -6.47 -2.27 18.19
C VAL A 145 -6.21 -3.73 18.51
N LYS A 146 -5.53 -4.01 19.62
CA LYS A 146 -5.26 -5.38 20.07
C LYS A 146 -6.55 -6.17 20.31
N GLN A 147 -7.54 -5.53 20.87
CA GLN A 147 -8.82 -6.16 21.14
C GLN A 147 -9.61 -6.43 19.85
N ILE A 148 -9.66 -5.48 18.91
CA ILE A 148 -10.25 -5.69 17.58
C ILE A 148 -9.55 -6.85 16.86
N ILE A 149 -8.22 -6.89 16.90
CA ILE A 149 -7.43 -7.98 16.31
C ILE A 149 -7.83 -9.33 16.91
N LYS A 150 -7.96 -9.42 18.23
CA LYS A 150 -8.35 -10.65 18.93
C LYS A 150 -9.77 -11.07 18.57
N GLU A 151 -10.74 -10.17 18.65
CA GLU A 151 -12.15 -10.46 18.40
C GLU A 151 -12.41 -10.88 16.96
N ARG A 152 -11.66 -10.29 16.00
CA ARG A 152 -11.75 -10.61 14.58
C ARG A 152 -10.77 -11.67 14.10
N ASN A 153 -9.97 -12.25 15.04
CA ASN A 153 -9.01 -13.32 14.76
C ASN A 153 -7.97 -12.96 13.68
N TYR A 154 -7.52 -11.69 13.65
CA TYR A 154 -6.40 -11.31 12.78
C TYR A 154 -5.10 -11.90 13.31
N LYS A 155 -4.26 -12.39 12.42
CA LYS A 155 -3.01 -13.10 12.77
C LYS A 155 -1.76 -12.31 12.44
N HIS A 156 -1.87 -11.35 11.55
CA HIS A 156 -0.73 -10.60 11.06
C HIS A 156 -1.05 -9.11 11.01
N THR A 157 -0.02 -8.31 11.23
CA THR A 157 -0.09 -6.87 11.12
C THR A 157 1.17 -6.35 10.45
N ASP A 158 1.07 -5.23 9.77
CA ASP A 158 2.21 -4.46 9.30
C ASP A 158 1.97 -2.96 9.40
N GLU A 159 3.01 -2.19 9.19
CA GLU A 159 2.96 -0.75 9.04
C GLU A 159 3.55 -0.38 7.68
N VAL A 160 2.84 0.41 6.91
CA VAL A 160 3.32 0.97 5.66
C VAL A 160 3.39 2.47 5.75
N LYS A 161 4.44 3.05 5.14
CA LYS A 161 4.61 4.49 4.97
C LYS A 161 4.62 4.77 3.49
N VAL A 162 3.77 5.67 3.05
CA VAL A 162 3.52 5.93 1.63
C VAL A 162 3.69 7.43 1.37
N SER A 163 4.45 7.75 0.33
CA SER A 163 4.65 9.10 -0.19
C SER A 163 5.05 8.99 -1.65
N GLN A 164 4.73 9.96 -2.50
CA GLN A 164 5.19 9.99 -3.89
C GLN A 164 6.72 10.10 -3.97
N THR A 165 7.33 10.80 -3.01
CA THR A 165 8.77 11.00 -2.95
C THR A 165 9.52 9.76 -2.45
N ALA A 166 8.87 8.84 -1.75
CA ALA A 166 9.49 7.63 -1.18
C ALA A 166 9.66 6.47 -2.19
N LYS A 167 9.44 6.71 -3.49
CA LYS A 167 9.76 5.82 -4.62
C LYS A 167 9.01 4.47 -4.69
N ASP A 168 7.85 4.33 -4.09
CA ASP A 168 6.96 3.21 -4.42
C ASP A 168 5.80 3.66 -5.34
N GLU A 169 6.16 4.23 -6.47
CA GLU A 169 5.20 4.66 -7.50
C GLU A 169 4.26 3.51 -7.89
N GLY A 170 4.79 2.31 -8.02
CA GLY A 170 4.00 1.13 -8.34
C GLY A 170 2.96 0.77 -7.27
N PHE A 171 3.21 1.05 -5.99
CA PHE A 171 2.20 0.86 -4.94
C PHE A 171 1.09 1.91 -5.04
N LEU A 172 1.43 3.18 -5.22
CA LEU A 172 0.45 4.28 -5.33
C LEU A 172 -0.50 4.06 -6.51
N GLU A 173 0.03 3.69 -7.68
CA GLU A 173 -0.78 3.37 -8.85
C GLU A 173 -1.74 2.20 -8.58
N ARG A 174 -1.24 1.08 -8.06
CA ARG A 174 -2.08 -0.08 -7.73
C ARG A 174 -3.12 0.23 -6.67
N TRP A 175 -2.80 1.08 -5.69
CA TRP A 175 -3.71 1.48 -4.63
C TRP A 175 -4.82 2.41 -5.14
N PHE A 176 -4.54 3.22 -6.16
CA PHE A 176 -5.51 4.11 -6.79
C PHE A 176 -6.41 3.42 -7.82
N ILE A 177 -6.01 2.29 -8.40
CA ILE A 177 -6.88 1.51 -9.29
C ILE A 177 -8.06 0.93 -8.49
N GLU A 178 -9.28 1.08 -9.03
CA GLU A 178 -10.49 0.53 -8.41
C GLU A 178 -10.41 -0.98 -8.23
N HIS A 179 -10.51 -1.45 -7.00
CA HIS A 179 -10.40 -2.84 -6.61
C HIS A 179 -11.23 -3.17 -5.38
N TYR A 180 -11.40 -4.45 -5.09
CA TYR A 180 -11.77 -4.93 -3.77
C TYR A 180 -10.76 -5.97 -3.29
N ASN A 181 -10.81 -6.27 -2.00
CA ASN A 181 -10.07 -7.38 -1.41
C ASN A 181 -11.04 -8.50 -1.03
N GLU A 182 -10.58 -9.76 -1.09
CA GLU A 182 -11.40 -10.92 -0.74
C GLU A 182 -11.60 -11.05 0.77
N ASP A 183 -10.74 -10.41 1.57
CA ASP A 183 -10.86 -10.28 3.02
C ASP A 183 -11.24 -8.85 3.42
N GLU A 184 -11.81 -8.71 4.63
CA GLU A 184 -12.01 -7.38 5.19
C GLU A 184 -10.67 -6.68 5.44
N GLN A 185 -10.67 -5.37 5.37
CA GLN A 185 -9.47 -4.55 5.47
C GLN A 185 -9.55 -3.62 6.67
N ILE A 186 -8.61 -3.76 7.62
CA ILE A 186 -8.44 -2.76 8.69
C ILE A 186 -7.32 -1.81 8.31
N ARG A 187 -7.59 -0.51 8.48
CA ARG A 187 -6.64 0.59 8.27
C ARG A 187 -6.72 1.55 9.44
N LEU A 188 -5.64 1.66 10.20
CA LEU A 188 -5.46 2.70 11.22
C LEU A 188 -4.41 3.68 10.71
N ILE A 189 -4.74 4.95 10.62
CA ILE A 189 -3.77 5.99 10.31
C ILE A 189 -2.98 6.33 11.56
N THR A 190 -1.66 6.21 11.48
CA THR A 190 -0.72 6.49 12.59
C THR A 190 -0.03 7.82 12.43
N ASP A 191 0.13 8.32 11.18
CA ASP A 191 0.72 9.64 10.89
C ASP A 191 0.32 10.10 9.49
N GLY A 192 0.31 11.41 9.24
CA GLY A 192 -0.13 12.00 7.98
C GLY A 192 -1.62 11.79 7.70
N SER A 193 -2.02 11.89 6.43
CA SER A 193 -3.41 11.72 6.03
C SER A 193 -3.56 11.18 4.60
N CYS A 194 -4.74 10.66 4.28
CA CYS A 194 -5.03 10.16 2.93
C CYS A 194 -6.53 10.19 2.65
N TYR A 195 -6.88 10.03 1.38
CA TYR A 195 -8.25 9.79 0.96
C TYR A 195 -8.50 8.32 0.64
N PHE A 196 -9.71 7.88 0.98
CA PHE A 196 -10.29 6.67 0.43
C PHE A 196 -11.56 7.02 -0.35
N ASP A 197 -11.68 6.39 -1.51
CA ASP A 197 -12.86 6.46 -2.34
C ASP A 197 -13.56 5.10 -2.32
N VAL A 198 -14.88 5.11 -2.10
CA VAL A 198 -15.73 3.91 -2.08
C VAL A 198 -16.93 4.10 -2.99
N ARG A 199 -17.49 3.00 -3.51
CA ARG A 199 -18.70 3.06 -4.33
C ARG A 199 -19.95 3.13 -3.46
N SER A 200 -20.80 4.11 -3.74
CA SER A 200 -22.16 4.17 -3.20
C SER A 200 -23.05 3.05 -3.75
N LYS A 201 -24.26 2.88 -3.21
CA LYS A 201 -25.28 1.96 -3.75
C LYS A 201 -25.67 2.27 -5.21
N GLN A 202 -25.47 3.50 -5.66
CA GLN A 202 -25.72 3.96 -7.04
C GLN A 202 -24.46 3.98 -7.90
N ASP A 203 -23.41 3.30 -7.44
CA ASP A 203 -22.10 3.22 -8.13
C ASP A 203 -21.41 4.58 -8.34
N LYS A 204 -21.70 5.57 -7.47
CA LYS A 204 -21.03 6.86 -7.44
C LYS A 204 -19.89 6.84 -6.46
N TRP A 205 -18.82 7.56 -6.74
CA TRP A 205 -17.71 7.68 -5.80
C TRP A 205 -18.07 8.56 -4.62
N ILE A 206 -17.82 8.04 -3.42
CA ILE A 206 -17.79 8.78 -2.16
C ILE A 206 -16.34 8.82 -1.71
N ARG A 207 -15.79 10.01 -1.50
CA ARG A 207 -14.48 10.23 -0.90
C ARG A 207 -14.62 10.57 0.57
N PHE A 208 -13.73 10.03 1.40
CA PHE A 208 -13.55 10.49 2.76
C PHE A 208 -12.08 10.59 3.12
N GLN A 209 -11.75 11.49 4.06
CA GLN A 209 -10.40 11.72 4.54
C GLN A 209 -10.19 10.95 5.83
N MET A 210 -9.06 10.23 5.90
CA MET A 210 -8.58 9.61 7.12
C MET A 210 -7.39 10.37 7.68
N GLN A 211 -7.37 10.54 8.99
CA GLN A 211 -6.36 11.27 9.76
C GLN A 211 -5.85 10.41 10.93
N PRO A 212 -4.75 10.78 11.62
CA PRO A 212 -4.21 10.02 12.74
C PRO A 212 -5.27 9.69 13.80
N GLY A 213 -5.32 8.42 14.18
CA GLY A 213 -6.31 7.86 15.10
C GLY A 213 -7.56 7.29 14.43
N HIS A 214 -7.87 7.63 13.18
CA HIS A 214 -8.97 6.97 12.47
C HIS A 214 -8.62 5.52 12.15
N LEU A 215 -9.40 4.58 12.68
CA LEU A 215 -9.38 3.18 12.32
C LEU A 215 -10.65 2.84 11.57
N VAL A 216 -10.51 2.43 10.31
CA VAL A 216 -11.62 2.05 9.44
C VAL A 216 -11.52 0.59 9.06
N ILE A 217 -12.68 -0.10 9.11
CA ILE A 217 -12.84 -1.46 8.63
C ILE A 217 -13.67 -1.41 7.35
N PHE A 218 -13.10 -1.94 6.26
CA PHE A 218 -13.75 -2.09 4.96
C PHE A 218 -14.22 -3.53 4.79
N PRO A 219 -15.47 -3.77 4.40
CA PRO A 219 -15.96 -5.12 4.18
C PRO A 219 -15.29 -5.77 2.96
N ALA A 220 -15.13 -7.09 3.01
CA ALA A 220 -14.69 -7.87 1.85
C ALA A 220 -15.63 -7.68 0.65
N GLY A 221 -15.08 -7.58 -0.54
CA GLY A 221 -15.84 -7.44 -1.79
C GLY A 221 -16.33 -6.02 -2.10
N MET A 222 -16.07 -5.01 -1.25
CA MET A 222 -16.43 -3.62 -1.52
C MET A 222 -15.42 -2.95 -2.45
N TYR A 223 -15.86 -2.41 -3.58
CA TYR A 223 -14.99 -1.61 -4.44
C TYR A 223 -14.55 -0.32 -3.78
N HIS A 224 -13.26 -0.13 -3.72
CA HIS A 224 -12.61 1.05 -3.16
C HIS A 224 -11.29 1.34 -3.87
N ARG A 225 -10.71 2.49 -3.54
CA ARG A 225 -9.34 2.87 -3.90
C ARG A 225 -8.82 3.85 -2.85
N GLY A 226 -7.50 4.01 -2.78
CA GLY A 226 -6.87 4.98 -1.91
C GLY A 226 -5.94 5.91 -2.67
N THR A 227 -5.74 7.11 -2.15
CA THR A 227 -4.77 8.08 -2.64
C THR A 227 -4.26 8.95 -1.50
N LEU A 228 -3.06 9.47 -1.66
CA LEU A 228 -2.56 10.53 -0.78
C LEU A 228 -3.41 11.78 -0.92
N ASP A 229 -3.31 12.68 0.02
CA ASP A 229 -3.78 14.06 -0.11
C ASP A 229 -2.62 15.01 -0.47
N GLU A 230 -2.83 16.32 -0.35
CA GLU A 230 -1.84 17.33 -0.72
C GLU A 230 -0.62 17.37 0.22
N ASP A 231 -0.70 16.75 1.42
CA ASP A 231 0.42 16.64 2.36
C ASP A 231 1.42 15.55 1.95
N ASP A 232 1.08 14.74 0.94
CA ASP A 232 1.94 13.74 0.29
C ASP A 232 2.58 12.72 1.25
N PHE A 233 1.92 12.40 2.36
CA PHE A 233 2.43 11.41 3.30
C PHE A 233 1.31 10.75 4.10
N VAL A 234 1.40 9.42 4.22
CA VAL A 234 0.59 8.66 5.19
C VAL A 234 1.37 7.48 5.76
N ALA A 235 1.27 7.28 7.06
CA ALA A 235 1.66 6.05 7.74
C ALA A 235 0.40 5.34 8.21
N MET A 236 0.26 4.05 7.87
CA MET A 236 -0.90 3.27 8.27
C MET A 236 -0.53 1.90 8.80
N TYR A 237 -1.22 1.50 9.87
CA TYR A 237 -1.17 0.18 10.45
C TYR A 237 -2.28 -0.68 9.84
N ARG A 238 -1.93 -1.90 9.39
CA ARG A 238 -2.84 -2.80 8.70
C ARG A 238 -2.92 -4.13 9.42
N CYS A 239 -4.11 -4.76 9.41
CA CYS A 239 -4.33 -6.08 9.98
C CYS A 239 -4.80 -7.06 8.91
N PHE A 240 -4.39 -8.33 9.03
CA PHE A 240 -4.63 -9.37 8.05
C PHE A 240 -4.98 -10.71 8.72
N ASN A 241 -5.89 -11.46 8.11
CA ASN A 241 -6.19 -12.84 8.52
C ASN A 241 -5.05 -13.80 8.20
N ASP A 242 -4.40 -13.60 7.04
CA ASP A 242 -3.24 -14.33 6.56
C ASP A 242 -1.99 -13.44 6.49
N ALA A 243 -0.93 -13.91 5.82
CA ALA A 243 0.29 -13.14 5.63
C ALA A 243 0.02 -11.76 5.01
N PRO A 244 0.73 -10.70 5.46
CA PRO A 244 0.57 -9.36 4.93
C PRO A 244 0.88 -9.34 3.43
N ARG A 245 -0.14 -9.17 2.62
CA ARG A 245 -0.02 -9.06 1.16
C ARG A 245 -1.13 -8.19 0.62
N PHE A 246 -0.82 -7.47 -0.45
CA PHE A 246 -1.80 -6.73 -1.22
C PHE A 246 -2.18 -7.58 -2.45
N VAL A 247 -3.35 -8.20 -2.39
CA VAL A 247 -3.89 -9.03 -3.49
C VAL A 247 -5.25 -8.47 -3.90
N PRO A 248 -5.24 -7.36 -4.66
CA PRO A 248 -6.47 -6.73 -5.11
C PRO A 248 -7.12 -7.53 -6.25
N VAL A 249 -8.45 -7.55 -6.26
CA VAL A 249 -9.23 -7.94 -7.43
C VAL A 249 -9.69 -6.64 -8.11
N TYR A 250 -9.07 -6.31 -9.22
CA TYR A 250 -9.37 -5.09 -9.96
C TYR A 250 -10.73 -5.20 -10.68
N ARG A 251 -11.50 -4.10 -10.67
CA ARG A 251 -12.81 -4.06 -11.33
C ARG A 251 -12.72 -4.32 -12.84
N SER A 252 -11.60 -3.99 -13.45
CA SER A 252 -11.33 -4.27 -14.87
C SER A 252 -11.15 -5.76 -15.20
N SER A 253 -11.02 -6.63 -14.20
CA SER A 253 -10.86 -8.08 -14.41
C SER A 253 -12.20 -8.69 -14.82
N GLU A 254 -12.22 -9.52 -15.88
CA GLU A 254 -13.44 -10.15 -16.43
C GLU A 254 -14.29 -10.90 -15.39
N LYS A 255 -13.66 -11.45 -14.36
CA LYS A 255 -14.33 -12.24 -13.31
C LYS A 255 -14.59 -11.47 -12.03
N ALA A 256 -14.27 -10.18 -11.95
CA ALA A 256 -14.37 -9.41 -10.72
C ALA A 256 -15.79 -9.41 -10.14
N ASP A 257 -16.79 -9.08 -10.95
CA ASP A 257 -18.18 -9.00 -10.50
C ASP A 257 -18.86 -10.36 -10.33
N SER A 258 -18.31 -11.45 -10.90
CA SER A 258 -18.80 -12.83 -10.73
C SER A 258 -18.13 -13.58 -9.58
N ASN A 259 -17.13 -13.00 -8.91
CA ASN A 259 -16.44 -13.59 -7.77
C ASN A 259 -17.42 -13.75 -6.58
N LYS A 260 -17.34 -14.89 -5.91
CA LYS A 260 -18.23 -15.25 -4.79
C LYS A 260 -18.22 -14.21 -3.66
N VAL A 261 -17.06 -13.64 -3.35
CA VAL A 261 -16.91 -12.62 -2.30
C VAL A 261 -17.68 -11.35 -2.69
N ARG A 262 -17.51 -10.90 -3.94
CA ARG A 262 -18.23 -9.75 -4.48
C ARG A 262 -19.74 -9.97 -4.48
N LEU A 263 -20.22 -11.10 -4.97
CA LEU A 263 -21.62 -11.45 -5.00
C LEU A 263 -22.23 -11.51 -3.59
N ASN A 264 -21.48 -12.04 -2.61
CA ASN A 264 -21.90 -12.07 -1.21
C ASN A 264 -22.04 -10.64 -0.64
N TYR A 265 -21.06 -9.77 -0.91
CA TYR A 265 -21.15 -8.35 -0.52
C TYR A 265 -22.40 -7.67 -1.11
N LEU A 266 -22.64 -7.83 -2.41
CA LEU A 266 -23.80 -7.25 -3.09
C LEU A 266 -25.12 -7.79 -2.52
N MET A 267 -25.19 -9.07 -2.20
CA MET A 267 -26.35 -9.68 -1.58
C MET A 267 -26.63 -9.08 -0.20
N LYS A 268 -25.60 -8.93 0.64
CA LYS A 268 -25.70 -8.28 1.96
C LYS A 268 -26.09 -6.82 1.82
N LEU A 269 -25.48 -6.08 0.89
CA LEU A 269 -25.78 -4.68 0.61
C LEU A 269 -27.26 -4.48 0.24
N LYS A 270 -27.80 -5.35 -0.58
CA LYS A 270 -29.21 -5.35 -0.97
C LYS A 270 -30.15 -5.62 0.20
N LYS A 271 -29.74 -6.49 1.12
CA LYS A 271 -30.51 -6.79 2.35
C LYS A 271 -30.38 -5.72 3.43
N GLY A 272 -29.43 -4.79 3.32
CA GLY A 272 -29.08 -3.85 4.38
C GLY A 272 -28.33 -4.49 5.55
N ASP A 273 -27.67 -5.63 5.32
CA ASP A 273 -26.97 -6.45 6.32
C ASP A 273 -25.46 -6.49 6.06
N VAL A 274 -24.90 -5.38 5.61
CA VAL A 274 -23.44 -5.27 5.36
C VAL A 274 -22.70 -4.90 6.64
N ALA A 275 -23.41 -4.28 7.60
CA ALA A 275 -22.78 -3.76 8.81
C ALA A 275 -22.12 -4.89 9.59
N THR A 276 -20.80 -4.80 9.65
CA THR A 276 -19.92 -5.72 10.40
C THR A 276 -19.98 -5.45 11.91
N GLU A 277 -20.94 -4.66 12.36
CA GLU A 277 -21.13 -4.26 13.77
C GLU A 277 -21.49 -5.42 14.69
N ASN A 278 -22.12 -6.46 14.15
CA ASN A 278 -22.56 -7.61 14.93
C ASN A 278 -21.41 -8.45 15.52
N HIS A 279 -20.17 -8.11 15.22
CA HIS A 279 -18.99 -8.75 15.80
C HIS A 279 -18.43 -8.02 17.03
N PHE A 280 -19.10 -6.91 17.47
CA PHE A 280 -18.75 -6.13 18.66
C PHE A 280 -19.86 -6.11 19.71
N LEU A 281 -20.80 -7.05 19.65
CA LEU A 281 -21.86 -7.23 20.64
C LEU A 281 -21.53 -8.35 21.62
#